data_9cb6679fc8c73bc792b36506d63cd4a7
#
_entry.id   9cb6679fc8c73bc792b36506d63cd4a7
#
_cell.length_a   1.000
_cell.length_b   1.000
_cell.length_c   1.000
_cell.angle_alpha   90.00
_cell.angle_beta   90.00
_cell.angle_gamma   90.00
#
_symmetry.space_group_name_H-M   'P 1'
#
loop_
_entity.id
_entity.type
_entity.pdbx_description
1 polymer ?
#
loop_
_entity_poly.entity_id
_entity_poly.type
_entity_poly.pdbx_seq_one_letter_code
_entity_poly.pdbx_strand_id
1 'polypeptide(L)'
;KEIEKTPGVDFVLSFSSLGIDKNLLSDDMLSIIESDKYEMLFLNSTYDIASNELNDQVNKIQSIITKYDKDGILAGEGPLMKDLVKISDTDFNNVNNSSIICILLIMLFVLKSYTLPLLLISVIEFAIFTNMAVPYFSGELLPFVAPIVLGTIQLGATIDYAILMTTT
;
A
#
# COMPACT_ATOMS: atom_id res chain seq x y z
N LYS A 1 -7.24 23.32 15.78
CA LYS A 1 -6.43 24.56 15.56
C LYS A 1 -5.06 24.31 14.94
N GLU A 2 -4.24 23.36 15.45
CA GLU A 2 -2.92 23.05 14.87
C GLU A 2 -3.09 22.20 13.60
N ILE A 3 -4.00 21.25 13.58
CA ILE A 3 -4.35 20.41 12.42
C ILE A 3 -4.95 21.24 11.29
N GLU A 4 -5.82 22.18 11.58
CA GLU A 4 -6.44 23.10 10.58
C GLU A 4 -5.43 23.96 9.81
N LYS A 5 -4.26 24.18 10.40
CA LYS A 5 -3.16 24.92 9.76
C LYS A 5 -2.29 24.06 8.87
N THR A 6 -2.55 22.76 8.82
CA THR A 6 -1.79 21.85 7.95
C THR A 6 -2.23 22.09 6.49
N PRO A 7 -1.29 22.26 5.55
CA PRO A 7 -1.63 22.44 4.15
C PRO A 7 -2.52 21.33 3.61
N GLY A 8 -3.54 21.69 2.83
CA GLY A 8 -4.47 20.74 2.23
C GLY A 8 -5.59 20.25 3.16
N VAL A 9 -5.66 20.70 4.41
CA VAL A 9 -6.82 20.45 5.27
C VAL A 9 -7.89 21.47 4.90
N ASP A 10 -9.03 20.95 4.46
CA ASP A 10 -10.19 21.79 4.09
C ASP A 10 -10.97 22.18 5.34
N PHE A 11 -11.37 21.21 6.13
CA PHE A 11 -12.00 21.44 7.41
C PHE A 11 -11.70 20.35 8.43
N VAL A 12 -11.82 20.71 9.70
CA VAL A 12 -11.78 19.80 10.83
C VAL A 12 -13.05 20.00 11.64
N LEU A 13 -13.85 18.94 11.76
CA LEU A 13 -15.07 18.95 12.56
C LEU A 13 -14.83 18.13 13.82
N SER A 14 -14.99 18.75 14.98
CA SER A 14 -15.16 18.07 16.26
C SER A 14 -16.57 18.29 16.75
N PHE A 15 -17.05 17.38 17.55
CA PHE A 15 -18.37 17.53 18.15
C PHE A 15 -18.49 18.84 18.96
N SER A 16 -17.43 19.17 19.69
CA SER A 16 -17.33 20.42 20.46
C SER A 16 -17.34 21.70 19.59
N SER A 17 -16.91 21.59 18.30
CA SER A 17 -16.88 22.73 17.39
C SER A 17 -18.19 22.98 16.65
N LEU A 18 -19.06 21.96 16.53
CA LEU A 18 -20.34 22.06 15.84
C LEU A 18 -21.40 22.83 16.64
N GLY A 19 -21.20 23.04 17.95
CA GLY A 19 -22.16 23.75 18.79
C GLY A 19 -23.57 23.09 18.84
N ILE A 20 -23.67 21.82 18.42
CA ILE A 20 -24.91 21.06 18.43
C ILE A 20 -25.20 20.66 19.87
N ASP A 21 -26.42 20.99 20.33
CA ASP A 21 -26.87 20.55 21.66
C ASP A 21 -26.94 19.02 21.68
N LYS A 22 -26.21 18.40 22.61
CA LYS A 22 -26.17 16.92 22.78
C LYS A 22 -27.56 16.29 22.90
N ASN A 23 -28.54 17.07 23.37
CA ASN A 23 -29.93 16.64 23.48
C ASN A 23 -30.67 16.45 22.13
N LEU A 24 -30.10 16.92 21.03
CA LEU A 24 -30.67 16.80 19.69
C LEU A 24 -30.22 15.53 18.96
N LEU A 25 -29.24 14.80 19.49
CA LEU A 25 -28.69 13.59 18.91
C LEU A 25 -29.21 12.35 19.62
N SER A 26 -29.48 11.30 18.86
CA SER A 26 -29.81 9.99 19.39
C SER A 26 -28.65 9.44 20.22
N ASP A 27 -28.94 8.73 21.31
CA ASP A 27 -27.93 8.09 22.18
C ASP A 27 -26.99 7.16 21.38
N ASP A 28 -27.49 6.52 20.34
CA ASP A 28 -26.69 5.68 19.44
C ASP A 28 -25.66 6.49 18.65
N MET A 29 -26.00 7.68 18.18
CA MET A 29 -25.07 8.57 17.47
C MET A 29 -24.04 9.18 18.43
N LEU A 30 -24.46 9.56 19.64
CA LEU A 30 -23.54 10.06 20.65
C LEU A 30 -22.49 9.02 21.04
N SER A 31 -22.88 7.76 21.19
CA SER A 31 -21.97 6.67 21.55
C SER A 31 -20.90 6.38 20.49
N ILE A 32 -21.15 6.72 19.22
CA ILE A 32 -20.20 6.57 18.11
C ILE A 32 -19.21 7.71 18.09
N ILE A 33 -19.63 8.93 18.41
CA ILE A 33 -18.82 10.16 18.24
C ILE A 33 -18.01 10.46 19.50
N GLU A 34 -18.56 10.20 20.66
CA GLU A 34 -17.95 10.51 21.95
C GLU A 34 -18.18 9.35 22.93
N SER A 35 -17.11 8.93 23.59
CA SER A 35 -17.12 7.97 24.69
C SER A 35 -16.38 8.59 25.86
N ASP A 36 -16.51 8.00 27.05
CA ASP A 36 -15.74 8.41 28.25
C ASP A 36 -14.20 8.40 28.03
N LYS A 37 -13.74 7.72 26.96
CA LYS A 37 -12.31 7.50 26.69
C LYS A 37 -11.80 8.14 25.40
N TYR A 38 -12.66 8.51 24.46
CA TYR A 38 -12.24 9.06 23.16
C TYR A 38 -13.26 10.04 22.57
N GLU A 39 -12.76 10.99 21.79
CA GLU A 39 -13.53 11.91 20.97
C GLU A 39 -13.12 11.69 19.50
N MET A 40 -14.10 11.63 18.61
CA MET A 40 -13.87 11.50 17.18
C MET A 40 -13.78 12.88 16.55
N LEU A 41 -12.71 13.08 15.75
CA LEU A 41 -12.51 14.26 14.91
C LEU A 41 -12.63 13.86 13.45
N PHE A 42 -13.48 14.53 12.69
CA PHE A 42 -13.57 14.37 11.24
C PHE A 42 -12.69 15.40 10.55
N LEU A 43 -11.89 14.91 9.60
CA LEU A 43 -10.96 15.72 8.84
C LEU A 43 -11.18 15.47 7.34
N ASN A 44 -11.32 16.54 6.57
CA ASN A 44 -11.36 16.46 5.11
C ASN A 44 -10.08 17.02 4.50
N SER A 45 -9.54 16.33 3.50
CA SER A 45 -8.38 16.76 2.73
C SER A 45 -8.78 17.15 1.30
N THR A 46 -8.12 18.16 0.76
CA THR A 46 -8.26 18.56 -0.64
C THR A 46 -7.34 17.80 -1.58
N TYR A 47 -6.41 17.01 -1.05
CA TYR A 47 -5.45 16.25 -1.85
C TYR A 47 -6.05 14.94 -2.35
N ASP A 48 -5.64 14.54 -3.55
CA ASP A 48 -6.04 13.27 -4.15
C ASP A 48 -5.50 12.08 -3.36
N ILE A 49 -6.31 11.01 -3.31
CA ILE A 49 -5.96 9.76 -2.65
C ILE A 49 -4.70 9.17 -3.31
N ALA A 50 -3.78 8.66 -2.49
CA ALA A 50 -2.49 8.12 -2.90
C ALA A 50 -1.50 9.13 -3.51
N SER A 51 -1.75 10.44 -3.38
CA SER A 51 -0.77 11.47 -3.75
C SER A 51 0.35 11.58 -2.71
N ASN A 52 1.51 12.07 -3.14
CA ASN A 52 2.63 12.34 -2.22
C ASN A 52 2.26 13.43 -1.21
N GLU A 53 1.50 14.43 -1.65
CA GLU A 53 1.01 15.54 -0.84
C GLU A 53 0.11 15.04 0.31
N LEU A 54 -0.78 14.09 0.01
CA LEU A 54 -1.63 13.47 1.02
C LEU A 54 -0.80 12.63 1.99
N ASN A 55 0.20 11.89 1.51
CA ASN A 55 1.09 11.10 2.36
C ASN A 55 1.86 11.97 3.35
N ASP A 56 2.37 13.13 2.90
CA ASP A 56 3.07 14.10 3.76
C ASP A 56 2.12 14.75 4.76
N GLN A 57 0.89 15.08 4.33
CA GLN A 57 -0.15 15.60 5.21
C GLN A 57 -0.51 14.59 6.31
N VAL A 58 -0.73 13.31 5.96
CA VAL A 58 -1.01 12.23 6.90
C VAL A 58 0.11 12.09 7.93
N ASN A 59 1.38 12.11 7.50
CA ASN A 59 2.53 12.06 8.41
C ASN A 59 2.54 13.22 9.40
N LYS A 60 2.26 14.43 8.89
CA LYS A 60 2.26 15.65 9.69
C LYS A 60 1.12 15.63 10.71
N ILE A 61 -0.07 15.24 10.28
CA ILE A 61 -1.23 15.12 11.19
C ILE A 61 -0.98 14.06 12.25
N GLN A 62 -0.45 12.89 11.86
CA GLN A 62 -0.10 11.84 12.82
C GLN A 62 0.92 12.32 13.85
N SER A 63 1.93 13.11 13.44
CA SER A 63 2.91 13.69 14.36
C SER A 63 2.27 14.69 15.33
N ILE A 64 1.30 15.49 14.89
CA ILE A 64 0.54 16.40 15.73
C ILE A 64 -0.30 15.60 16.73
N ILE A 65 -1.02 14.57 16.26
CA ILE A 65 -1.83 13.73 17.16
C ILE A 65 -0.96 13.12 18.25
N THR A 66 0.13 12.46 17.89
CA THR A 66 1.04 11.80 18.86
C THR A 66 1.67 12.76 19.86
N LYS A 67 1.82 14.04 19.48
CA LYS A 67 2.33 15.09 20.39
C LYS A 67 1.36 15.38 21.55
N TYR A 68 0.04 15.34 21.28
CA TYR A 68 -1.01 15.65 22.24
C TYR A 68 -1.59 14.40 22.90
N ASP A 69 -1.72 13.33 22.12
CA ASP A 69 -2.24 12.05 22.58
C ASP A 69 -1.42 10.91 21.95
N LYS A 70 -0.77 10.10 22.78
CA LYS A 70 0.05 8.98 22.34
C LYS A 70 -0.77 7.81 21.82
N ASP A 71 -2.00 7.69 22.30
CA ASP A 71 -2.95 6.63 21.92
C ASP A 71 -3.90 7.08 20.79
N GLY A 72 -3.76 8.33 20.35
CA GLY A 72 -4.57 8.89 19.27
C GLY A 72 -4.30 8.22 17.93
N ILE A 73 -5.36 7.78 17.28
CA ILE A 73 -5.33 7.04 16.01
C ILE A 73 -5.87 7.92 14.89
N LEU A 74 -5.10 8.02 13.80
CA LEU A 74 -5.55 8.59 12.55
C LEU A 74 -6.04 7.45 11.64
N ALA A 75 -7.35 7.41 11.39
CA ALA A 75 -7.99 6.41 10.54
C ALA A 75 -8.74 7.08 9.39
N GLY A 76 -8.89 6.39 8.28
CA GLY A 76 -9.60 6.87 7.10
C GLY A 76 -8.95 6.42 5.81
N GLU A 77 -9.51 6.83 4.68
CA GLU A 77 -9.08 6.37 3.36
C GLU A 77 -7.64 6.80 3.02
N GLY A 78 -7.25 8.03 3.36
CA GLY A 78 -5.89 8.53 3.12
C GLY A 78 -4.81 7.74 3.87
N PRO A 79 -4.87 7.64 5.21
CA PRO A 79 -3.96 6.80 5.98
C PRO A 79 -3.95 5.34 5.56
N LEU A 80 -5.14 4.76 5.29
CA LEU A 80 -5.28 3.38 4.83
C LEU A 80 -4.55 3.13 3.51
N MET A 81 -4.77 3.99 2.50
CA MET A 81 -4.13 3.83 1.20
C MET A 81 -2.61 3.97 1.28
N LYS A 82 -2.12 4.90 2.09
CA LYS A 82 -0.68 5.05 2.35
C LYS A 82 -0.07 3.77 2.94
N ASP A 83 -0.72 3.18 3.95
CA ASP A 83 -0.24 1.96 4.59
C ASP A 83 -0.33 0.76 3.65
N LEU A 84 -1.41 0.65 2.86
CA LEU A 84 -1.57 -0.39 1.84
C LEU A 84 -0.48 -0.34 0.78
N VAL A 85 -0.15 0.83 0.25
CA VAL A 85 0.93 0.99 -0.74
C VAL A 85 2.26 0.55 -0.13
N LYS A 86 2.59 1.03 1.08
CA LYS A 86 3.84 0.67 1.77
C LYS A 86 3.95 -0.82 2.07
N ILE A 87 2.87 -1.46 2.53
CA ILE A 87 2.84 -2.90 2.81
C ILE A 87 2.98 -3.67 1.49
N SER A 88 2.27 -3.26 0.44
CA SER A 88 2.32 -3.89 -0.88
C SER A 88 3.74 -3.87 -1.47
N ASP A 89 4.46 -2.75 -1.37
CA ASP A 89 5.85 -2.66 -1.83
C ASP A 89 6.76 -3.62 -1.06
N THR A 90 6.57 -3.72 0.25
CA THR A 90 7.35 -4.63 1.09
C THR A 90 7.03 -6.08 0.76
N ASP A 91 5.76 -6.42 0.61
CA ASP A 91 5.31 -7.77 0.28
C ASP A 91 5.75 -8.17 -1.11
N PHE A 92 5.69 -7.25 -2.10
CA PHE A 92 6.20 -7.50 -3.44
C PHE A 92 7.68 -7.89 -3.43
N ASN A 93 8.51 -7.12 -2.74
CA ASN A 93 9.94 -7.41 -2.65
C ASN A 93 10.21 -8.75 -1.95
N ASN A 94 9.50 -9.05 -0.87
CA ASN A 94 9.65 -10.30 -0.12
C ASN A 94 9.20 -11.51 -0.95
N VAL A 95 8.04 -11.42 -1.59
CA VAL A 95 7.48 -12.50 -2.42
C VAL A 95 8.36 -12.72 -3.64
N ASN A 96 8.76 -11.65 -4.34
CA ASN A 96 9.61 -11.76 -5.53
C ASN A 96 10.97 -12.39 -5.20
N ASN A 97 11.67 -11.89 -4.18
CA ASN A 97 12.96 -12.45 -3.78
C ASN A 97 12.85 -13.91 -3.32
N SER A 98 11.84 -14.24 -2.52
CA SER A 98 11.62 -15.62 -2.06
C SER A 98 11.31 -16.55 -3.23
N SER A 99 10.49 -16.11 -4.18
CA SER A 99 10.14 -16.87 -5.37
C SER A 99 11.36 -17.13 -6.24
N ILE A 100 12.17 -16.12 -6.53
CA ILE A 100 13.40 -16.25 -7.32
C ILE A 100 14.36 -17.27 -6.67
N ILE A 101 14.57 -17.19 -5.34
CA ILE A 101 15.45 -18.10 -4.63
C ILE A 101 14.91 -19.55 -4.69
N CYS A 102 13.62 -19.76 -4.41
CA CYS A 102 13.01 -21.07 -4.47
C CYS A 102 13.12 -21.69 -5.87
N ILE A 103 12.83 -20.91 -6.89
CA ILE A 103 12.89 -21.34 -8.27
C ILE A 103 14.31 -21.63 -8.71
N LEU A 104 15.28 -20.79 -8.35
CA LEU A 104 16.69 -21.05 -8.62
C LEU A 104 17.14 -22.39 -8.05
N LEU A 105 16.77 -22.69 -6.80
CA LEU A 105 17.08 -23.98 -6.17
C LEU A 105 16.46 -25.15 -6.92
N ILE A 106 15.18 -25.07 -7.27
CA ILE A 106 14.48 -26.13 -8.02
C ILE A 106 15.17 -26.37 -9.36
N MET A 107 15.44 -25.29 -10.11
CA MET A 107 16.08 -25.40 -11.44
C MET A 107 17.52 -25.94 -11.36
N LEU A 108 18.28 -25.60 -10.34
CA LEU A 108 19.62 -26.18 -10.10
C LEU A 108 19.55 -27.69 -9.94
N PHE A 109 18.56 -28.21 -9.19
CA PHE A 109 18.37 -29.65 -9.01
C PHE A 109 17.91 -30.35 -10.31
N VAL A 110 16.99 -29.73 -11.05
CA VAL A 110 16.40 -30.33 -12.26
C VAL A 110 17.39 -30.33 -13.43
N LEU A 111 18.00 -29.17 -13.70
CA LEU A 111 18.88 -28.99 -14.88
C LEU A 111 20.31 -29.46 -14.63
N LYS A 112 20.69 -29.73 -13.40
CA LYS A 112 22.06 -30.14 -13.00
C LYS A 112 23.15 -29.23 -13.59
N SER A 113 22.86 -27.97 -13.79
CA SER A 113 23.72 -26.94 -14.35
C SER A 113 23.55 -25.66 -13.55
N TYR A 114 24.59 -24.86 -13.43
CA TYR A 114 24.52 -23.56 -12.75
C TYR A 114 24.23 -22.41 -13.72
N THR A 115 24.69 -22.52 -14.96
CA THR A 115 24.59 -21.44 -15.96
C THR A 115 23.18 -21.31 -16.54
N LEU A 116 22.53 -22.45 -16.84
CA LEU A 116 21.21 -22.46 -17.47
C LEU A 116 20.14 -21.83 -16.54
N PRO A 117 20.00 -22.21 -15.26
CA PRO A 117 19.03 -21.59 -14.36
C PRO A 117 19.22 -20.08 -14.22
N LEU A 118 20.47 -19.64 -14.08
CA LEU A 118 20.76 -18.21 -13.93
C LEU A 118 20.35 -17.41 -15.17
N LEU A 119 20.66 -17.92 -16.36
CA LEU A 119 20.30 -17.29 -17.62
C LEU A 119 18.78 -17.24 -17.81
N LEU A 120 18.07 -18.37 -17.55
CA LEU A 120 16.63 -18.44 -17.70
C LEU A 120 15.90 -17.49 -16.74
N ILE A 121 16.27 -17.47 -15.47
CA ILE A 121 15.69 -16.55 -14.50
C ILE A 121 15.95 -15.10 -14.91
N SER A 122 17.17 -14.76 -15.33
CA SER A 122 17.48 -13.39 -15.77
C SER A 122 16.62 -12.94 -16.95
N VAL A 123 16.36 -13.82 -17.90
CA VAL A 123 15.49 -13.51 -19.05
C VAL A 123 14.04 -13.35 -18.63
N ILE A 124 13.55 -14.22 -17.73
CA ILE A 124 12.17 -14.15 -17.21
C ILE A 124 11.99 -12.85 -16.41
N GLU A 125 12.89 -12.52 -15.50
CA GLU A 125 12.84 -11.28 -14.72
C GLU A 125 12.89 -10.05 -15.62
N PHE A 126 13.75 -10.05 -16.62
CA PHE A 126 13.79 -8.97 -17.62
C PHE A 126 12.44 -8.79 -18.34
N ALA A 127 11.79 -9.89 -18.69
CA ALA A 127 10.47 -9.85 -19.35
C ALA A 127 9.39 -9.31 -18.37
N ILE A 128 9.43 -9.71 -17.09
CA ILE A 128 8.50 -9.21 -16.06
C ILE A 128 8.67 -7.70 -15.89
N PHE A 129 9.89 -7.22 -15.70
CA PHE A 129 10.16 -5.78 -15.54
C PHE A 129 9.78 -4.98 -16.78
N THR A 130 10.02 -5.53 -17.98
CA THR A 130 9.60 -4.88 -19.23
C THR A 130 8.08 -4.75 -19.30
N ASN A 131 7.36 -5.82 -18.96
CA ASN A 131 5.89 -5.81 -18.94
C ASN A 131 5.35 -4.79 -17.92
N MET A 132 5.95 -4.70 -16.74
CA MET A 132 5.57 -3.73 -15.72
C MET A 132 5.91 -2.28 -16.09
N ALA A 133 6.90 -2.06 -16.98
CA ALA A 133 7.25 -0.73 -17.45
C ALA A 133 6.28 -0.17 -18.49
N VAL A 134 5.55 -1.02 -19.23
CA VAL A 134 4.62 -0.59 -20.30
C VAL A 134 3.56 0.39 -19.81
N PRO A 135 2.83 0.16 -18.72
CA PRO A 135 1.83 1.11 -18.20
C PRO A 135 2.41 2.49 -17.87
N TYR A 136 3.66 2.55 -17.38
CA TYR A 136 4.33 3.81 -17.11
C TYR A 136 4.48 4.67 -18.38
N PHE A 137 4.86 4.04 -19.52
CA PHE A 137 4.97 4.73 -20.80
C PHE A 137 3.61 5.04 -21.43
N SER A 138 2.58 4.24 -21.13
CA SER A 138 1.22 4.48 -21.61
C SER A 138 0.46 5.52 -20.78
N GLY A 139 1.01 5.94 -19.63
CA GLY A 139 0.35 6.86 -18.70
C GLY A 139 -0.83 6.24 -17.94
N GLU A 140 -0.88 4.91 -17.87
CA GLU A 140 -1.92 4.19 -17.15
C GLU A 140 -1.48 3.88 -15.71
N LEU A 141 -2.42 4.03 -14.77
CA LEU A 141 -2.17 3.70 -13.37
C LEU A 141 -2.41 2.23 -13.12
N LEU A 142 -1.39 1.54 -12.65
CA LEU A 142 -1.52 0.16 -12.18
C LEU A 142 -2.10 0.13 -10.77
N PRO A 143 -3.08 -0.76 -10.49
CA PRO A 143 -3.46 -1.05 -9.11
C PRO A 143 -2.25 -1.54 -8.30
N PHE A 144 -2.17 -1.16 -7.03
CA PHE A 144 -1.03 -1.49 -6.15
C PHE A 144 -0.76 -3.01 -6.01
N VAL A 145 -1.76 -3.85 -6.24
CA VAL A 145 -1.66 -5.32 -6.20
C VAL A 145 -1.13 -5.90 -7.52
N ALA A 146 -1.23 -5.17 -8.65
CA ALA A 146 -0.87 -5.68 -9.97
C ALA A 146 0.59 -6.19 -10.07
N PRO A 147 1.62 -5.52 -9.51
CA PRO A 147 2.99 -6.01 -9.56
C PRO A 147 3.17 -7.39 -8.93
N ILE A 148 2.54 -7.64 -7.77
CA ILE A 148 2.61 -8.93 -7.08
C ILE A 148 1.98 -10.03 -7.92
N VAL A 149 0.77 -9.78 -8.44
CA VAL A 149 0.02 -10.75 -9.23
C VAL A 149 0.72 -11.06 -10.55
N LEU A 150 1.15 -10.03 -11.29
CA LEU A 150 1.86 -10.19 -12.56
C LEU A 150 3.20 -10.91 -12.37
N GLY A 151 3.99 -10.52 -11.36
CA GLY A 151 5.28 -11.15 -11.08
C GLY A 151 5.13 -12.63 -10.75
N THR A 152 4.27 -12.97 -9.81
CA THR A 152 4.09 -14.38 -9.37
C THR A 152 3.50 -15.29 -10.45
N ILE A 153 2.48 -14.82 -11.18
CA ILE A 153 1.85 -15.62 -12.25
C ILE A 153 2.83 -15.78 -13.41
N GLN A 154 3.47 -14.71 -13.86
CA GLN A 154 4.39 -14.77 -15.01
C GLN A 154 5.61 -15.63 -14.69
N LEU A 155 6.18 -15.46 -13.50
CA LEU A 155 7.31 -16.27 -13.05
C LEU A 155 6.94 -17.77 -12.99
N GLY A 156 5.82 -18.12 -12.33
CA GLY A 156 5.36 -19.49 -12.18
C GLY A 156 5.03 -20.16 -13.52
N ALA A 157 4.25 -19.52 -14.36
CA ALA A 157 3.85 -20.08 -15.66
C ALA A 157 5.02 -20.21 -16.64
N THR A 158 5.96 -19.27 -16.64
CA THR A 158 7.07 -19.28 -17.61
C THR A 158 8.12 -20.32 -17.27
N ILE A 159 8.34 -20.63 -16.01
CA ILE A 159 9.35 -21.59 -15.55
C ILE A 159 9.05 -23.01 -16.05
N ASP A 160 7.81 -23.44 -15.97
CA ASP A 160 7.44 -24.78 -16.42
C ASP A 160 7.78 -24.99 -17.90
N TYR A 161 7.52 -23.98 -18.74
CA TYR A 161 7.90 -24.01 -20.16
C TYR A 161 9.42 -23.94 -20.36
N ALA A 162 10.11 -23.13 -19.55
CA ALA A 162 11.57 -23.03 -19.64
C ALA A 162 12.26 -24.36 -19.29
N ILE A 163 11.80 -25.06 -18.25
CA ILE A 163 12.30 -26.39 -17.89
C ILE A 163 12.01 -27.38 -19.02
N LEU A 164 10.78 -27.40 -19.55
CA LEU A 164 10.40 -28.32 -20.61
C LEU A 164 11.27 -28.12 -21.88
N MET A 165 11.48 -26.87 -22.29
CA MET A 165 12.30 -26.55 -23.47
C MET A 165 13.77 -26.89 -23.32
N THR A 166 14.31 -26.88 -22.11
CA THR A 166 15.73 -27.14 -21.86
C THR A 166 16.05 -28.61 -21.58
N THR A 167 15.03 -29.42 -21.26
CA THR A 167 15.17 -30.86 -20.97
C THR A 167 14.80 -31.77 -22.15
N THR A 168 14.28 -31.22 -23.24
CA THR A 168 13.97 -31.93 -24.49
C THR A 168 15.13 -31.88 -25.45
#